data_88560024e0ebcb9311607c974d70db9b
#
_entry.id   88560024e0ebcb9311607c974d70db9b
#
_cell.length_a   1.000
_cell.length_b   1.000
_cell.length_c   1.000
_cell.angle_alpha   90.00
_cell.angle_beta   90.00
_cell.angle_gamma   90.00
#
_symmetry.space_group_name_H-M   'P 1'
#
loop_
_entity.id
_entity.type
_entity.pdbx_description
1 polymer ?
#
loop_
_entity_poly.entity_id
_entity_poly.type
_entity_poly.pdbx_seq_one_letter_code
_entity_poly.pdbx_strand_id
1 'polypeptide(L)' 'MTYQLMNDDDGILSGIKLTQDDGLMKFIPLDQANTDYQEYLEWLAEGNTPEEAE' A
#
# COMPACT_ATOMS: atom_id res chain seq x y z
N MET A 1 -11.51 -0.44 3.34
CA MET A 1 -10.30 -0.20 2.55
C MET A 1 -9.08 -0.66 3.37
N THR A 2 -8.24 -1.51 2.78
CA THR A 2 -7.12 -2.12 3.48
C THR A 2 -5.84 -1.97 2.66
N TYR A 3 -4.78 -1.53 3.31
CA TYR A 3 -3.45 -1.48 2.69
C TYR A 3 -2.61 -2.62 3.22
N GLN A 4 -1.88 -3.30 2.34
CA GLN A 4 -0.96 -4.38 2.70
C GLN A 4 0.38 -4.15 2.02
N LEU A 5 1.46 -4.33 2.78
CA LEU A 5 2.81 -4.25 2.22
C LEU A 5 3.07 -5.43 1.29
N MET A 6 3.81 -5.20 0.22
CA MET A 6 4.20 -6.25 -0.72
C MET A 6 5.72 -6.26 -0.88
N ASN A 7 6.30 -7.44 -0.73
CA ASN A 7 7.74 -7.62 -0.89
C ASN A 7 8.04 -8.31 -2.23
N ASP A 8 9.26 -8.07 -2.74
CA ASP A 8 9.76 -8.81 -3.89
C ASP A 8 10.37 -10.14 -3.44
N ASP A 9 10.99 -10.89 -4.37
CA ASP A 9 11.60 -12.19 -4.09
C ASP A 9 12.76 -12.11 -3.09
N ASP A 10 13.37 -10.94 -2.96
CA ASP A 10 14.47 -10.71 -2.02
C ASP A 10 13.99 -10.27 -0.64
N GLY A 11 12.70 -10.17 -0.43
CA GLY A 11 12.12 -9.71 0.82
C GLY A 11 12.15 -8.20 1.00
N ILE A 12 12.42 -7.45 -0.06
CA ILE A 12 12.47 -5.99 -0.03
C ILE A 12 11.10 -5.43 -0.42
N LEU A 13 10.66 -4.40 0.30
CA LEU A 13 9.38 -3.76 0.01
C LEU A 13 9.34 -3.26 -1.44
N SER A 14 8.41 -3.78 -2.23
CA SER A 14 8.26 -3.45 -3.64
C SER A 14 7.05 -2.56 -3.95
N GLY A 15 6.06 -2.54 -3.06
CA GLY A 15 4.87 -1.74 -3.27
C GLY A 15 3.82 -2.00 -2.21
N ILE A 16 2.62 -1.49 -2.48
CA ILE A 16 1.50 -1.58 -1.55
C ILE A 16 0.31 -2.17 -2.30
N LYS A 17 -0.39 -3.10 -1.67
CA LYS A 17 -1.65 -3.63 -2.21
C LYS A 17 -2.81 -2.94 -1.50
N LEU A 18 -3.66 -2.26 -2.27
CA LEU A 18 -4.87 -1.64 -1.76
C LEU A 18 -6.07 -2.52 -2.09
N THR A 19 -6.81 -2.93 -1.07
CA THR A 19 -8.08 -3.63 -1.25
C THR A 19 -9.20 -2.65 -0.91
N GLN A 20 -10.05 -2.37 -1.88
CA GLN A 20 -11.15 -1.42 -1.73
C GLN A 20 -12.39 -2.12 -1.18
N ASP A 21 -13.36 -1.32 -0.68
CA ASP A 21 -14.57 -1.84 -0.07
C ASP A 21 -15.44 -2.64 -1.04
N ASP A 22 -15.32 -2.37 -2.34
CA ASP A 22 -16.04 -3.10 -3.39
C ASP A 22 -15.36 -4.41 -3.80
N GLY A 23 -14.25 -4.76 -3.16
CA GLY A 23 -13.49 -5.97 -3.44
C GLY A 23 -12.42 -5.82 -4.50
N LEU A 24 -12.30 -4.65 -5.12
CA LEU A 24 -11.24 -4.40 -6.10
C LEU A 24 -9.90 -4.21 -5.42
N MET A 25 -8.86 -4.72 -6.05
CA MET A 25 -7.49 -4.58 -5.55
C MET A 25 -6.65 -3.79 -6.55
N LYS A 26 -5.77 -2.94 -6.01
CA LYS A 26 -4.83 -2.16 -6.81
C LYS A 26 -3.43 -2.37 -6.29
N PHE A 27 -2.46 -2.36 -7.19
CA PHE A 27 -1.05 -2.27 -6.82
C PHE A 27 -0.63 -0.81 -6.83
N ILE A 28 0.01 -0.36 -5.75
CA ILE A 28 0.49 1.02 -5.63
C ILE A 28 2.02 0.97 -5.61
N PRO A 29 2.70 1.53 -6.63
CA PRO A 29 4.15 1.57 -6.62
C PRO A 29 4.68 2.56 -5.57
N LEU A 30 5.92 2.38 -5.15
CA LEU A 30 6.58 3.29 -4.20
C LEU A 30 7.10 4.53 -4.93
N ASP A 31 6.22 5.26 -5.58
CA ASP A 31 6.54 6.45 -6.37
C ASP A 31 5.83 7.66 -5.76
N GLN A 32 6.60 8.62 -5.29
CA GLN A 32 6.07 9.82 -4.65
C GLN A 32 5.20 10.66 -5.58
N ALA A 33 5.37 10.51 -6.89
CA ALA A 33 4.54 11.19 -7.87
C ALA A 33 3.19 10.50 -8.09
N ASN A 34 3.02 9.27 -7.57
CA ASN A 34 1.77 8.53 -7.72
C ASN A 34 0.74 9.01 -6.70
N THR A 35 -0.44 9.40 -7.17
CA THR A 35 -1.50 9.93 -6.30
C THR A 35 -1.94 8.90 -5.26
N ASP A 36 -2.07 7.64 -5.64
CA ASP A 36 -2.49 6.59 -4.71
C ASP A 36 -1.46 6.39 -3.61
N TYR A 37 -0.18 6.51 -3.93
CA TYR A 37 0.87 6.42 -2.94
C TYR A 37 0.82 7.59 -1.97
N GLN A 38 0.54 8.80 -2.46
CA GLN A 38 0.38 9.98 -1.61
C GLN A 38 -0.80 9.81 -0.65
N GLU A 39 -1.91 9.26 -1.11
CA GLU A 39 -3.06 8.96 -0.26
C GLU A 39 -2.71 7.94 0.82
N TYR A 40 -1.91 6.93 0.47
CA TYR A 40 -1.41 5.96 1.42
C TYR A 40 -0.57 6.62 2.51
N LEU A 41 0.31 7.55 2.14
CA LEU A 41 1.15 8.27 3.11
C LEU A 41 0.31 9.13 4.05
N GLU A 42 -0.74 9.78 3.55
CA GLU A 42 -1.68 10.53 4.39
C GLU A 42 -2.40 9.61 5.38
N TRP A 43 -2.79 8.44 4.92
CA TRP A 43 -3.43 7.45 5.77
C TRP A 43 -2.50 7.00 6.91
N LEU A 44 -1.22 6.79 6.63
CA LEU A 44 -0.23 6.47 7.66
C LEU A 44 -0.08 7.62 8.67
N ALA A 45 -0.10 8.86 8.18
CA ALA A 45 0.04 10.05 9.03
C ALA A 45 -1.13 10.20 10.02
N GLU A 46 -2.26 9.57 9.72
CA GLU A 46 -3.42 9.56 10.63
C GLU A 46 -3.26 8.57 11.78
N GLY A 47 -2.17 7.81 11.81
CA GLY A 47 -1.90 6.83 12.87
C GLY A 47 -2.26 5.40 12.50
N ASN A 48 -2.57 5.13 11.23
CA ASN A 48 -2.92 3.79 10.79
C ASN A 48 -1.67 2.96 10.49
N THR A 49 -1.83 1.64 10.49
CA THR A 49 -0.74 0.70 10.20
C THR A 49 -1.19 -0.26 9.10
N PRO A 50 -0.40 -0.45 8.03
CA PRO A 50 -0.75 -1.41 6.99
C PRO A 50 -0.54 -2.84 7.48
N GLU A 51 -1.17 -3.80 6.79
CA GLU A 51 -0.93 -5.20 7.05
C GLU A 51 0.47 -5.58 6.58
N GLU A 52 1.08 -6.52 7.28
CA GLU A 52 2.41 -7.01 6.92
C GLU A 52 2.38 -7.77 5.59
N ALA A 53 3.52 -7.78 4.89
CA ALA A 53 3.67 -8.57 3.67
C ALA A 53 3.60 -10.06 4.00
N GLU A 54 2.98 -10.80 3.09
CA GLU A 54 2.92 -12.26 3.18
C GLU A 54 4.23 -12.92 2.76
#